data_52a4b2b0614b1774cec89f8b924e42cf
#
_entry.id   52a4b2b0614b1774cec89f8b924e42cf
#
_cell.length_a   1.000
_cell.length_b   1.000
_cell.length_c   1.000
_cell.angle_alpha   90.00
_cell.angle_beta   90.00
_cell.angle_gamma   90.00
#
_symmetry.space_group_name_H-M   'P 1'
#
loop_
_entity.id
_entity.type
_entity.pdbx_description
1 polymer ?
#
loop_
_entity_poly.entity_id
_entity_poly.type
_entity_poly.pdbx_seq_one_letter_code
_entity_poly.pdbx_strand_id
1 'polypeptide(L)'
;MTNRDEIKTKLRDNFAGRIVRKDLTKKIKEGANVPVYVLEFLLGQYCGSDDEEIIEQGINKVKKILSDNFVRPDEAQKTLSTLRSKGFFTVIDKVTINLNIRKDRYEAEFSNLGIKEIPVSEEYPEKYDRLLCGGIWCIVQLEYEYDEEDKFSSPIKIAKLNPIQMPHVDINELKEGRKAFTKNEWIDVILRSIGMEPDQLNEREKWLLLLRLVPLIENNYNLCELGPRSTGKSHVYKEISPNSILVSGGQTTVANLFYNMGKRTIGLVGLWDCVAFDEVAGIKFKDKDGIQIMKDYMASGSFARGKEEKAASASMVFVGNINQSVDVLLKTSSLFDPFPVEMGTDTAFLDRIHCYLPGWEVPKFRPDHFTDDYGFITDYSVSYTHLRA
;
A
#
# COMPACT_ATOMS: atom_id res chain seq x y z
N MET A 1 -21.22 20.92 21.36
CA MET A 1 -20.42 20.20 20.33
C MET A 1 -19.49 19.26 21.07
N THR A 2 -19.46 18.00 20.72
CA THR A 2 -18.46 17.09 21.27
C THR A 2 -17.12 17.37 20.59
N ASN A 3 -15.98 17.00 21.20
CA ASN A 3 -14.66 17.10 20.57
C ASN A 3 -14.65 16.41 19.18
N ARG A 4 -15.43 15.36 19.04
CA ARG A 4 -15.62 14.58 17.81
C ARG A 4 -16.27 15.40 16.69
N ASP A 5 -17.33 16.15 17.00
CA ASP A 5 -18.01 17.03 16.02
C ASP A 5 -17.10 18.17 15.57
N GLU A 6 -16.28 18.69 16.47
CA GLU A 6 -15.31 19.75 16.17
C GLU A 6 -14.22 19.27 15.21
N ILE A 7 -13.63 18.08 15.45
CA ILE A 7 -12.65 17.47 14.56
C ILE A 7 -13.26 17.20 13.18
N LYS A 8 -14.51 16.71 13.11
CA LYS A 8 -15.23 16.47 11.85
C LYS A 8 -15.39 17.76 11.05
N THR A 9 -15.79 18.86 11.71
CA THR A 9 -15.93 20.18 11.06
C THR A 9 -14.59 20.67 10.53
N LYS A 10 -13.53 20.62 11.35
CA LYS A 10 -12.17 21.00 10.94
C LYS A 10 -11.66 20.20 9.74
N LEU A 11 -11.93 18.88 9.70
CA LEU A 11 -11.57 18.03 8.58
C LEU A 11 -12.27 18.44 7.28
N ARG A 12 -13.55 18.77 7.34
CA ARG A 12 -14.32 19.18 6.17
C ARG A 12 -13.89 20.53 5.62
N ASP A 13 -13.64 21.47 6.53
CA ASP A 13 -13.28 22.85 6.16
C ASP A 13 -11.88 22.92 5.53
N ASN A 14 -10.95 22.07 5.99
CA ASN A 14 -9.55 22.14 5.56
C ASN A 14 -9.12 21.05 4.58
N PHE A 15 -9.89 19.93 4.46
CA PHE A 15 -9.51 18.78 3.68
C PHE A 15 -10.67 18.20 2.85
N ALA A 16 -11.49 19.08 2.27
CA ALA A 16 -12.59 18.66 1.39
C ALA A 16 -12.09 17.77 0.25
N GLY A 17 -12.76 16.63 0.03
CA GLY A 17 -12.39 15.65 -1.00
C GLY A 17 -11.15 14.79 -0.67
N ARG A 18 -10.55 14.96 0.53
CA ARG A 18 -9.42 14.17 1.03
C ARG A 18 -9.81 13.20 2.15
N ILE A 19 -11.04 13.27 2.58
CA ILE A 19 -11.57 12.53 3.73
C ILE A 19 -12.69 11.59 3.30
N VAL A 20 -12.87 10.53 4.07
CA VAL A 20 -13.91 9.53 3.87
C VAL A 20 -14.42 9.01 5.21
N ARG A 21 -15.69 8.66 5.29
CA ARG A 21 -16.27 7.97 6.43
C ARG A 21 -15.86 6.50 6.41
N LYS A 22 -15.18 6.05 7.45
CA LYS A 22 -14.49 4.73 7.46
C LYS A 22 -15.44 3.52 7.53
N ASP A 23 -16.66 3.68 8.08
CA ASP A 23 -17.67 2.62 8.08
C ASP A 23 -18.14 2.22 6.67
N LEU A 24 -18.06 3.15 5.70
CA LEU A 24 -18.55 2.90 4.35
C LEU A 24 -17.74 1.83 3.61
N THR A 25 -16.47 1.69 3.91
CA THR A 25 -15.63 0.63 3.32
C THR A 25 -16.10 -0.76 3.71
N LYS A 26 -16.59 -0.93 4.94
CA LYS A 26 -17.14 -2.20 5.44
C LYS A 26 -18.37 -2.63 4.63
N LYS A 27 -19.24 -1.66 4.22
CA LYS A 27 -20.47 -1.89 3.44
C LYS A 27 -20.20 -2.37 2.00
N ILE A 28 -18.97 -2.17 1.48
CA ILE A 28 -18.59 -2.55 0.11
C ILE A 28 -17.67 -3.77 0.07
N LYS A 29 -16.90 -4.02 1.12
CA LYS A 29 -15.84 -5.06 1.15
C LYS A 29 -16.37 -6.49 0.93
N GLU A 30 -17.67 -6.73 1.02
CA GLU A 30 -18.27 -8.02 0.73
C GLU A 30 -18.22 -8.29 -0.79
N GLY A 31 -17.19 -9.02 -1.23
CA GLY A 31 -17.09 -9.57 -2.59
C GLY A 31 -16.15 -8.88 -3.56
N ALA A 32 -15.44 -7.82 -3.18
CA ALA A 32 -14.48 -7.17 -4.05
C ALA A 32 -13.04 -7.31 -3.51
N ASN A 33 -12.14 -7.93 -4.29
CA ASN A 33 -10.69 -7.98 -4.02
C ASN A 33 -9.98 -6.66 -4.38
N VAL A 34 -10.65 -5.53 -4.13
CA VAL A 34 -10.11 -4.20 -4.40
C VAL A 34 -9.40 -3.69 -3.16
N PRO A 35 -8.20 -3.10 -3.27
CA PRO A 35 -7.52 -2.49 -2.14
C PRO A 35 -8.37 -1.43 -1.43
N VAL A 36 -8.26 -1.35 -0.10
CA VAL A 36 -9.08 -0.43 0.72
C VAL A 36 -8.90 1.02 0.28
N TYR A 37 -7.70 1.45 -0.04
CA TYR A 37 -7.42 2.83 -0.48
C TYR A 37 -8.11 3.20 -1.80
N VAL A 38 -8.33 2.23 -2.70
CA VAL A 38 -9.11 2.45 -3.94
C VAL A 38 -10.59 2.59 -3.62
N LEU A 39 -11.11 1.75 -2.72
CA LEU A 39 -12.50 1.88 -2.23
C LEU A 39 -12.74 3.22 -1.58
N GLU A 40 -11.84 3.64 -0.69
CA GLU A 40 -11.93 4.91 0.02
C GLU A 40 -11.90 6.11 -0.95
N PHE A 41 -11.08 6.04 -2.00
CA PHE A 41 -11.04 7.09 -3.01
C PHE A 41 -12.37 7.21 -3.74
N LEU A 42 -12.96 6.10 -4.20
CA LEU A 42 -14.26 6.10 -4.85
C LEU A 42 -15.36 6.56 -3.90
N LEU A 43 -15.36 6.09 -2.66
CA LEU A 43 -16.33 6.50 -1.65
C LEU A 43 -16.19 7.99 -1.32
N GLY A 44 -14.98 8.53 -1.22
CA GLY A 44 -14.75 9.96 -1.04
C GLY A 44 -15.34 10.81 -2.16
N GLN A 45 -15.32 10.31 -3.40
CA GLN A 45 -15.92 11.00 -4.55
C GLN A 45 -17.45 10.93 -4.59
N TYR A 46 -18.04 9.80 -4.20
CA TYR A 46 -19.50 9.57 -4.38
C TYR A 46 -20.30 9.67 -3.09
N CYS A 47 -19.67 9.63 -1.92
CA CYS A 47 -20.32 9.65 -0.61
C CYS A 47 -19.85 10.84 0.26
N GLY A 48 -19.52 11.97 -0.34
CA GLY A 48 -19.00 13.17 0.36
C GLY A 48 -20.08 13.99 1.12
N SER A 49 -21.32 13.52 1.19
CA SER A 49 -22.44 14.16 1.90
C SER A 49 -22.65 13.56 3.30
N ASP A 50 -23.40 14.27 4.17
CA ASP A 50 -23.94 13.73 5.42
C ASP A 50 -25.34 13.17 5.27
N ASP A 51 -25.97 13.40 4.14
CA ASP A 51 -27.30 12.88 3.84
C ASP A 51 -27.22 11.37 3.55
N GLU A 52 -27.87 10.58 4.39
CA GLU A 52 -27.82 9.12 4.30
C GLU A 52 -28.44 8.60 2.97
N GLU A 53 -29.42 9.31 2.37
CA GLU A 53 -29.95 8.92 1.06
C GLU A 53 -28.92 9.11 -0.05
N ILE A 54 -28.19 10.24 -0.02
CA ILE A 54 -27.10 10.50 -0.98
C ILE A 54 -25.97 9.51 -0.79
N ILE A 55 -25.63 9.18 0.47
CA ILE A 55 -24.61 8.18 0.78
C ILE A 55 -25.02 6.81 0.24
N GLU A 56 -26.27 6.38 0.45
CA GLU A 56 -26.73 5.07 -0.04
C GLU A 56 -26.71 5.00 -1.57
N GLN A 57 -27.15 6.06 -2.26
CA GLN A 57 -27.04 6.16 -3.72
C GLN A 57 -25.55 6.10 -4.17
N GLY A 58 -24.67 6.79 -3.45
CA GLY A 58 -23.22 6.77 -3.69
C GLY A 58 -22.63 5.36 -3.54
N ILE A 59 -22.98 4.65 -2.46
CA ILE A 59 -22.54 3.26 -2.21
C ILE A 59 -23.01 2.34 -3.35
N ASN A 60 -24.27 2.44 -3.75
CA ASN A 60 -24.82 1.63 -4.83
C ASN A 60 -24.11 1.92 -6.16
N LYS A 61 -23.78 3.19 -6.43
CA LYS A 61 -23.00 3.58 -7.60
C LYS A 61 -21.58 3.01 -7.57
N VAL A 62 -20.90 3.07 -6.44
CA VAL A 62 -19.55 2.49 -6.27
C VAL A 62 -19.62 0.96 -6.44
N LYS A 63 -20.58 0.28 -5.82
CA LYS A 63 -20.77 -1.17 -6.00
C LYS A 63 -20.95 -1.53 -7.47
N LYS A 64 -21.76 -0.77 -8.19
CA LYS A 64 -22.00 -0.98 -9.63
C LYS A 64 -20.73 -0.74 -10.45
N ILE A 65 -20.00 0.35 -10.19
CA ILE A 65 -18.73 0.64 -10.88
C ILE A 65 -17.75 -0.52 -10.69
N LEU A 66 -17.63 -1.06 -9.47
CA LEU A 66 -16.75 -2.17 -9.19
C LEU A 66 -17.22 -3.48 -9.84
N SER A 67 -18.49 -3.82 -9.72
CA SER A 67 -19.03 -5.06 -10.29
C SER A 67 -18.90 -5.12 -11.81
N ASP A 68 -19.10 -3.99 -12.48
CA ASP A 68 -19.15 -3.92 -13.94
C ASP A 68 -17.74 -3.82 -14.57
N ASN A 69 -16.78 -3.23 -13.85
CA ASN A 69 -15.52 -2.85 -14.46
C ASN A 69 -14.25 -3.44 -13.79
N PHE A 70 -14.36 -3.96 -12.55
CA PHE A 70 -13.19 -4.51 -11.88
C PHE A 70 -12.73 -5.81 -12.55
N VAL A 71 -11.49 -5.82 -13.01
CA VAL A 71 -10.89 -7.01 -13.64
C VAL A 71 -10.35 -7.95 -12.58
N ARG A 72 -10.85 -9.17 -12.56
CA ARG A 72 -10.26 -10.26 -11.78
C ARG A 72 -9.21 -10.97 -12.65
N PRO A 73 -8.03 -11.31 -12.11
CA PRO A 73 -6.99 -11.98 -12.89
C PRO A 73 -7.46 -13.31 -13.52
N ASP A 74 -8.33 -14.05 -12.85
CA ASP A 74 -8.93 -15.31 -13.33
C ASP A 74 -9.98 -15.09 -14.43
N GLU A 75 -10.57 -13.89 -14.55
CA GLU A 75 -11.53 -13.52 -15.59
C GLU A 75 -10.92 -12.67 -16.72
N ALA A 76 -9.60 -12.46 -16.73
CA ALA A 76 -8.92 -11.61 -17.72
C ALA A 76 -9.25 -11.98 -19.16
N GLN A 77 -9.24 -13.27 -19.51
CA GLN A 77 -9.53 -13.74 -20.86
C GLN A 77 -11.01 -13.51 -21.26
N LYS A 78 -11.93 -13.60 -20.32
CA LYS A 78 -13.36 -13.28 -20.55
C LYS A 78 -13.54 -11.78 -20.82
N THR A 79 -12.82 -10.94 -20.08
CA THR A 79 -12.84 -9.49 -20.27
C THR A 79 -12.26 -9.12 -21.64
N LEU A 80 -11.14 -9.70 -22.06
CA LEU A 80 -10.55 -9.50 -23.39
C LEU A 80 -11.46 -9.97 -24.53
N SER A 81 -12.13 -11.13 -24.36
CA SER A 81 -13.12 -11.60 -25.32
C SER A 81 -14.32 -10.66 -25.44
N THR A 82 -14.76 -10.07 -24.31
CA THR A 82 -15.83 -9.08 -24.29
C THR A 82 -15.39 -7.79 -24.97
N LEU A 83 -14.19 -7.30 -24.71
CA LEU A 83 -13.60 -6.14 -25.37
C LEU A 83 -13.55 -6.33 -26.89
N ARG A 84 -13.05 -7.50 -27.36
CA ARG A 84 -12.99 -7.84 -28.78
C ARG A 84 -14.38 -7.83 -29.41
N SER A 85 -15.39 -8.42 -28.76
CA SER A 85 -16.72 -8.60 -29.34
C SER A 85 -17.54 -7.31 -29.37
N LYS A 86 -17.32 -6.41 -28.38
CA LYS A 86 -18.04 -5.13 -28.27
C LYS A 86 -17.30 -3.96 -28.93
N GLY A 87 -16.02 -4.12 -29.24
CA GLY A 87 -15.17 -3.04 -29.75
C GLY A 87 -14.71 -2.05 -28.66
N PHE A 88 -15.36 -1.99 -27.51
CA PHE A 88 -14.96 -1.16 -26.39
C PHE A 88 -15.34 -1.80 -25.05
N PHE A 89 -14.57 -1.52 -24.00
CA PHE A 89 -14.87 -1.95 -22.65
C PHE A 89 -14.16 -1.06 -21.62
N THR A 90 -14.82 -0.81 -20.48
CA THR A 90 -14.20 -0.07 -19.37
C THR A 90 -13.69 -1.06 -18.33
N VAL A 91 -12.43 -0.89 -17.89
CA VAL A 91 -11.80 -1.74 -16.91
C VAL A 91 -11.31 -0.93 -15.71
N ILE A 92 -11.30 -1.56 -14.54
CA ILE A 92 -10.57 -1.08 -13.36
C ILE A 92 -9.40 -2.02 -13.16
N ASP A 93 -8.18 -1.48 -13.32
CA ASP A 93 -6.95 -2.24 -13.16
C ASP A 93 -5.81 -1.33 -12.67
N LYS A 94 -4.75 -1.95 -12.17
CA LYS A 94 -3.49 -1.25 -11.88
C LYS A 94 -2.70 -1.11 -13.17
N VAL A 95 -2.43 0.14 -13.57
CA VAL A 95 -1.74 0.49 -14.81
C VAL A 95 -0.34 1.02 -14.48
N THR A 96 0.66 0.48 -15.14
CA THR A 96 2.05 0.97 -15.11
C THR A 96 2.44 1.39 -16.52
N ILE A 97 3.12 2.52 -16.66
CA ILE A 97 3.62 3.00 -17.95
C ILE A 97 5.14 2.91 -17.98
N ASN A 98 5.67 2.45 -19.09
CA ASN A 98 7.10 2.35 -19.34
C ASN A 98 7.46 3.04 -20.67
N LEU A 99 8.59 3.74 -20.71
CA LEU A 99 9.13 4.27 -21.98
C LEU A 99 9.84 3.13 -22.73
N ASN A 100 9.32 2.77 -23.89
CA ASN A 100 10.00 1.85 -24.80
C ASN A 100 10.98 2.64 -25.69
N ILE A 101 12.25 2.70 -25.28
CA ILE A 101 13.30 3.47 -25.97
C ILE A 101 13.50 3.00 -27.42
N ARG A 102 13.25 1.72 -27.75
CA ARG A 102 13.44 1.19 -29.12
C ARG A 102 12.35 1.66 -30.07
N LYS A 103 11.13 1.81 -29.54
CA LYS A 103 9.96 2.22 -30.33
C LYS A 103 9.68 3.73 -30.16
N ASP A 104 10.45 4.41 -29.30
CA ASP A 104 10.31 5.83 -28.95
C ASP A 104 8.86 6.20 -28.60
N ARG A 105 8.26 5.39 -27.68
CA ARG A 105 6.88 5.60 -27.24
C ARG A 105 6.64 5.07 -25.83
N TYR A 106 5.65 5.62 -25.17
CA TYR A 106 5.15 5.09 -23.91
C TYR A 106 4.23 3.88 -24.13
N GLU A 107 4.39 2.86 -23.30
CA GLU A 107 3.59 1.62 -23.34
C GLU A 107 3.05 1.31 -21.96
N ALA A 108 1.75 1.03 -21.86
CA ALA A 108 1.08 0.65 -20.64
C ALA A 108 1.06 -0.87 -20.44
N GLU A 109 1.16 -1.27 -19.19
CA GLU A 109 0.98 -2.64 -18.69
C GLU A 109 -0.19 -2.66 -17.70
N PHE A 110 -1.10 -3.63 -17.86
CA PHE A 110 -2.26 -3.85 -16.99
C PHE A 110 -2.04 -5.08 -16.14
N SER A 111 -2.05 -4.91 -14.81
CA SER A 111 -1.63 -5.97 -13.88
C SER A 111 -2.60 -7.14 -13.83
N ASN A 112 -3.91 -6.89 -13.69
CA ASN A 112 -4.92 -7.94 -13.58
C ASN A 112 -5.34 -8.48 -14.94
N LEU A 113 -5.45 -7.60 -15.94
CA LEU A 113 -5.79 -8.00 -17.30
C LEU A 113 -4.64 -8.78 -17.99
N GLY A 114 -3.41 -8.62 -17.48
CA GLY A 114 -2.23 -9.35 -17.96
C GLY A 114 -1.75 -8.95 -19.34
N ILE A 115 -2.13 -7.77 -19.83
CA ILE A 115 -1.70 -7.24 -21.14
C ILE A 115 -0.58 -6.23 -20.97
N LYS A 116 0.31 -6.16 -21.96
CA LYS A 116 1.50 -5.30 -21.99
C LYS A 116 1.64 -4.63 -23.34
N GLU A 117 2.56 -3.66 -23.42
CA GLU A 117 2.93 -2.96 -24.64
C GLU A 117 1.76 -2.24 -25.33
N ILE A 118 0.79 -1.78 -24.55
CA ILE A 118 -0.34 -1.01 -25.06
C ILE A 118 0.12 0.44 -25.26
N PRO A 119 0.08 0.99 -26.49
CA PRO A 119 0.44 2.38 -26.74
C PRO A 119 -0.39 3.36 -25.91
N VAL A 120 0.26 4.35 -25.34
CA VAL A 120 -0.39 5.36 -24.49
C VAL A 120 0.12 6.76 -24.84
N SER A 121 -0.76 7.76 -24.78
CA SER A 121 -0.40 9.16 -25.02
C SER A 121 0.57 9.69 -23.96
N GLU A 122 1.53 10.52 -24.38
CA GLU A 122 2.52 11.19 -23.52
C GLU A 122 1.87 12.09 -22.46
N GLU A 123 0.67 12.58 -22.70
CA GLU A 123 -0.08 13.40 -21.74
C GLU A 123 -0.32 12.71 -20.40
N TYR A 124 -0.47 11.36 -20.39
CA TYR A 124 -0.74 10.63 -19.16
C TYR A 124 0.45 10.53 -18.21
N PRO A 125 1.66 10.11 -18.65
CA PRO A 125 2.82 10.10 -17.78
C PRO A 125 3.29 11.52 -17.39
N GLU A 126 3.09 12.53 -18.23
CA GLU A 126 3.37 13.94 -17.90
C GLU A 126 2.43 14.45 -16.80
N LYS A 127 1.16 14.07 -16.86
CA LYS A 127 0.14 14.48 -15.89
C LYS A 127 0.19 13.65 -14.59
N TYR A 128 0.59 12.39 -14.67
CA TYR A 128 0.54 11.42 -13.58
C TYR A 128 1.85 10.65 -13.48
N ASP A 129 2.87 11.25 -12.90
CA ASP A 129 4.23 10.71 -12.75
C ASP A 129 4.28 9.34 -12.05
N ARG A 130 3.36 9.07 -11.13
CA ARG A 130 3.22 7.76 -10.46
C ARG A 130 2.91 6.60 -11.43
N LEU A 131 2.41 6.86 -12.63
CA LEU A 131 2.26 5.83 -13.66
C LEU A 131 3.62 5.25 -14.09
N LEU A 132 4.70 6.06 -14.02
CA LEU A 132 6.07 5.64 -14.30
C LEU A 132 6.76 4.97 -13.10
N CYS A 133 6.22 5.17 -11.90
CA CYS A 133 6.83 4.75 -10.63
C CYS A 133 6.01 3.66 -9.92
N GLY A 134 5.91 2.47 -10.52
CA GLY A 134 5.21 1.33 -9.92
C GLY A 134 3.70 1.24 -10.22
N GLY A 135 3.15 2.22 -10.95
CA GLY A 135 1.76 2.22 -11.43
C GLY A 135 0.72 2.61 -10.38
N ILE A 136 -0.44 2.99 -10.88
CA ILE A 136 -1.60 3.38 -10.07
C ILE A 136 -2.89 2.69 -10.56
N TRP A 137 -3.87 2.60 -9.69
CA TRP A 137 -5.19 2.11 -10.05
C TRP A 137 -5.95 3.13 -10.88
N CYS A 138 -6.51 2.68 -12.00
CA CYS A 138 -7.21 3.51 -12.97
C CYS A 138 -8.52 2.88 -13.42
N ILE A 139 -9.49 3.72 -13.76
CA ILE A 139 -10.60 3.37 -14.64
C ILE A 139 -10.13 3.68 -16.06
N VAL A 140 -10.05 2.69 -16.90
CA VAL A 140 -9.54 2.82 -18.27
C VAL A 140 -10.61 2.37 -19.26
N GLN A 141 -10.90 3.23 -20.23
CA GLN A 141 -11.69 2.86 -21.41
C GLN A 141 -10.74 2.31 -22.46
N LEU A 142 -10.92 1.05 -22.80
CA LEU A 142 -10.18 0.36 -23.84
C LEU A 142 -11.05 0.24 -25.10
N GLU A 143 -10.41 0.40 -26.25
CA GLU A 143 -10.97 0.17 -27.58
C GLU A 143 -10.24 -1.00 -28.23
N TYR A 144 -10.96 -1.77 -29.03
CA TYR A 144 -10.40 -2.87 -29.78
C TYR A 144 -10.57 -2.61 -31.27
N GLU A 145 -9.47 -2.42 -31.97
CA GLU A 145 -9.42 -2.19 -33.41
C GLU A 145 -8.28 -3.05 -33.99
N TYR A 146 -8.65 -4.12 -34.66
CA TYR A 146 -7.68 -5.02 -35.29
C TYR A 146 -7.41 -4.57 -36.73
N ASP A 147 -6.14 -4.28 -37.01
CA ASP A 147 -5.67 -3.93 -38.35
C ASP A 147 -5.04 -5.15 -39.01
N GLU A 148 -5.61 -5.60 -40.12
CA GLU A 148 -5.06 -6.73 -40.89
C GLU A 148 -3.76 -6.39 -41.60
N GLU A 149 -3.51 -5.10 -41.91
CA GLU A 149 -2.33 -4.63 -42.59
C GLU A 149 -1.13 -4.45 -41.64
N ASP A 150 -1.40 -4.03 -40.39
CA ASP A 150 -0.38 -3.89 -39.33
C ASP A 150 -0.57 -4.89 -38.19
N LYS A 151 -0.19 -6.14 -38.43
CA LYS A 151 -0.25 -7.22 -37.44
C LYS A 151 0.70 -7.06 -36.25
N PHE A 152 1.61 -6.12 -36.29
CA PHE A 152 2.58 -5.84 -35.22
C PHE A 152 2.11 -4.76 -34.24
N SER A 153 1.10 -3.99 -34.58
CA SER A 153 0.50 -3.03 -33.67
C SER A 153 -0.44 -3.73 -32.69
N SER A 154 -0.55 -3.18 -31.47
CA SER A 154 -1.54 -3.67 -30.51
C SER A 154 -2.95 -3.35 -31.01
N PRO A 155 -3.86 -4.32 -31.11
CA PRO A 155 -5.26 -4.06 -31.44
C PRO A 155 -6.02 -3.34 -30.32
N ILE A 156 -5.40 -3.20 -29.15
CA ILE A 156 -6.00 -2.54 -27.98
C ILE A 156 -5.41 -1.13 -27.88
N LYS A 157 -6.30 -0.15 -27.75
CA LYS A 157 -5.97 1.26 -27.57
C LYS A 157 -6.58 1.78 -26.27
N ILE A 158 -5.93 2.75 -25.63
CA ILE A 158 -6.47 3.47 -24.48
C ILE A 158 -7.18 4.72 -24.98
N ALA A 159 -8.51 4.71 -24.93
CA ALA A 159 -9.33 5.87 -25.27
C ALA A 159 -9.32 6.91 -24.15
N LYS A 160 -9.40 6.45 -22.88
CA LYS A 160 -9.39 7.33 -21.70
C LYS A 160 -8.82 6.60 -20.50
N LEU A 161 -7.98 7.31 -19.72
CA LEU A 161 -7.41 6.82 -18.47
C LEU A 161 -7.69 7.82 -17.35
N ASN A 162 -8.37 7.38 -16.29
CA ASN A 162 -8.67 8.19 -15.11
C ASN A 162 -8.15 7.47 -13.86
N PRO A 163 -7.21 8.07 -13.13
CA PRO A 163 -6.78 7.52 -11.84
C PRO A 163 -7.94 7.46 -10.84
N ILE A 164 -7.99 6.37 -10.09
CA ILE A 164 -8.88 6.18 -8.92
C ILE A 164 -8.05 6.01 -7.65
N GLN A 165 -6.98 6.76 -7.61
CA GLN A 165 -5.99 6.83 -6.57
C GLN A 165 -5.45 8.26 -6.60
N MET A 166 -4.89 8.77 -5.49
CA MET A 166 -4.37 10.14 -5.46
C MET A 166 -3.18 10.30 -6.42
N PRO A 167 -3.35 11.04 -7.52
CA PRO A 167 -2.28 11.22 -8.51
C PRO A 167 -1.19 12.18 -8.05
N HIS A 168 -1.54 13.13 -7.20
CA HIS A 168 -0.64 14.15 -6.63
C HIS A 168 -1.02 14.46 -5.21
N VAL A 169 -0.04 14.90 -4.42
CA VAL A 169 -0.24 15.41 -3.06
C VAL A 169 0.42 16.77 -2.95
N ASP A 170 -0.36 17.76 -2.54
CA ASP A 170 0.15 19.10 -2.22
C ASP A 170 0.52 19.17 -0.73
N ILE A 171 1.83 19.22 -0.44
CA ILE A 171 2.33 19.33 0.93
C ILE A 171 1.93 20.65 1.59
N ASN A 172 1.71 21.72 0.80
CA ASN A 172 1.31 23.02 1.35
C ASN A 172 -0.14 22.94 1.82
N GLU A 173 -1.05 22.30 1.07
CA GLU A 173 -2.42 22.00 1.51
C GLU A 173 -2.41 21.31 2.88
N LEU A 174 -1.57 20.26 3.04
CA LEU A 174 -1.44 19.56 4.31
C LEU A 174 -0.93 20.47 5.44
N LYS A 175 0.17 21.21 5.19
CA LYS A 175 0.78 22.08 6.21
C LYS A 175 -0.17 23.17 6.68
N GLU A 176 -0.92 23.77 5.76
CA GLU A 176 -1.91 24.79 6.09
C GLU A 176 -3.10 24.19 6.85
N GLY A 177 -3.70 23.13 6.33
CA GLY A 177 -4.83 22.47 6.98
C GLY A 177 -4.47 21.89 8.36
N ARG A 178 -3.24 21.40 8.54
CA ARG A 178 -2.73 20.91 9.83
C ARG A 178 -2.78 21.96 10.95
N LYS A 179 -2.63 23.26 10.63
CA LYS A 179 -2.63 24.34 11.61
C LYS A 179 -3.96 24.49 12.36
N ALA A 180 -5.05 24.02 11.80
CA ALA A 180 -6.37 24.05 12.44
C ALA A 180 -6.52 23.05 13.60
N PHE A 181 -5.59 22.11 13.77
CA PHE A 181 -5.68 21.00 14.72
C PHE A 181 -4.61 21.13 15.82
N THR A 182 -5.00 20.81 17.04
CA THR A 182 -4.05 20.57 18.14
C THR A 182 -3.26 19.28 17.86
N LYS A 183 -2.20 19.04 18.64
CA LYS A 183 -1.41 17.80 18.53
C LYS A 183 -2.25 16.54 18.74
N ASN A 184 -3.11 16.55 19.77
CA ASN A 184 -3.92 15.38 20.11
C ASN A 184 -5.02 15.12 19.08
N GLU A 185 -5.71 16.16 18.62
CA GLU A 185 -6.67 16.03 17.53
C GLU A 185 -6.03 15.46 16.26
N TRP A 186 -4.81 15.89 15.96
CA TRP A 186 -4.10 15.37 14.78
C TRP A 186 -3.71 13.90 14.92
N ILE A 187 -3.28 13.48 16.11
CA ILE A 187 -3.05 12.06 16.42
C ILE A 187 -4.33 11.26 16.21
N ASP A 188 -5.46 11.77 16.71
CA ASP A 188 -6.75 11.09 16.56
C ASP A 188 -7.19 11.02 15.08
N VAL A 189 -6.94 12.07 14.29
CA VAL A 189 -7.21 12.08 12.84
C VAL A 189 -6.37 11.02 12.12
N ILE A 190 -5.06 10.91 12.42
CA ILE A 190 -4.19 9.89 11.80
C ILE A 190 -4.67 8.48 12.17
N LEU A 191 -5.03 8.23 13.44
CA LEU A 191 -5.53 6.94 13.88
C LEU A 191 -6.87 6.59 13.20
N ARG A 192 -7.80 7.54 13.09
CA ARG A 192 -9.04 7.35 12.31
C ARG A 192 -8.74 7.07 10.85
N SER A 193 -7.72 7.70 10.27
CA SER A 193 -7.34 7.48 8.87
C SER A 193 -6.92 6.04 8.58
N ILE A 194 -6.31 5.36 9.55
CA ILE A 194 -6.00 3.94 9.48
C ILE A 194 -7.12 3.02 10.00
N GLY A 195 -8.31 3.58 10.25
CA GLY A 195 -9.51 2.83 10.64
C GLY A 195 -9.66 2.58 12.13
N MET A 196 -8.83 3.17 12.99
CA MET A 196 -8.88 2.97 14.44
C MET A 196 -9.74 4.02 15.14
N GLU A 197 -10.41 3.62 16.24
CA GLU A 197 -11.16 4.53 17.10
C GLU A 197 -10.29 5.02 18.27
N PRO A 198 -9.82 6.28 18.25
CA PRO A 198 -8.90 6.79 19.26
C PRO A 198 -9.46 6.81 20.67
N ASP A 199 -10.80 6.94 20.83
CA ASP A 199 -11.46 7.02 22.13
C ASP A 199 -11.44 5.69 22.90
N GLN A 200 -11.13 4.58 22.20
CA GLN A 200 -10.97 3.23 22.77
C GLN A 200 -9.52 2.87 23.10
N LEU A 201 -8.59 3.79 22.88
CA LEU A 201 -7.16 3.58 23.02
C LEU A 201 -6.59 4.49 24.11
N ASN A 202 -5.73 3.94 24.98
CA ASN A 202 -4.94 4.77 25.87
C ASN A 202 -3.79 5.47 25.12
N GLU A 203 -3.12 6.43 25.75
CA GLU A 203 -2.10 7.25 25.13
C GLU A 203 -0.93 6.40 24.58
N ARG A 204 -0.49 5.38 25.34
CA ARG A 204 0.60 4.50 24.92
C ARG A 204 0.21 3.65 23.70
N GLU A 205 -0.99 3.10 23.69
CA GLU A 205 -1.52 2.35 22.55
C GLU A 205 -1.61 3.20 21.29
N LYS A 206 -2.04 4.47 21.41
CA LYS A 206 -2.03 5.44 20.29
C LYS A 206 -0.64 5.60 19.70
N TRP A 207 0.38 5.78 20.55
CA TRP A 207 1.76 5.93 20.09
C TRP A 207 2.32 4.66 19.44
N LEU A 208 2.01 3.47 19.99
CA LEU A 208 2.44 2.20 19.40
C LEU A 208 1.82 1.99 18.01
N LEU A 209 0.56 2.37 17.82
CA LEU A 209 -0.09 2.28 16.51
C LEU A 209 0.50 3.28 15.51
N LEU A 210 0.86 4.50 15.96
CA LEU A 210 1.54 5.47 15.11
C LEU A 210 2.95 5.01 14.71
N LEU A 211 3.68 4.35 15.61
CA LEU A 211 5.01 3.80 15.30
C LEU A 211 4.99 2.79 14.15
N ARG A 212 3.89 2.04 13.97
CA ARG A 212 3.72 1.15 12.80
C ARG A 212 3.74 1.87 11.46
N LEU A 213 3.42 3.17 11.45
CA LEU A 213 3.37 3.96 10.22
C LEU A 213 4.74 4.53 9.85
N VAL A 214 5.68 4.59 10.79
CA VAL A 214 7.01 5.18 10.55
C VAL A 214 7.75 4.51 9.38
N PRO A 215 7.79 3.16 9.24
CA PRO A 215 8.42 2.52 8.08
C PRO A 215 7.79 2.85 6.73
N LEU A 216 6.54 3.33 6.72
CA LEU A 216 5.87 3.80 5.51
C LEU A 216 6.26 5.24 5.16
N ILE A 217 6.89 5.96 6.09
CA ILE A 217 7.22 7.38 5.98
C ILE A 217 8.73 7.59 5.92
N GLU A 218 9.53 6.86 6.69
CA GLU A 218 10.98 7.00 6.76
C GLU A 218 11.73 6.04 5.81
N ASN A 219 12.82 6.50 5.20
CA ASN A 219 13.68 5.68 4.35
C ASN A 219 14.52 4.74 5.19
N ASN A 220 14.63 3.49 4.74
CA ASN A 220 15.48 2.46 5.36
C ASN A 220 15.28 2.37 6.90
N TYR A 221 14.06 2.56 7.37
CA TYR A 221 13.70 2.46 8.78
C TYR A 221 13.25 1.03 9.09
N ASN A 222 14.14 0.28 9.74
CA ASN A 222 13.90 -1.14 10.01
C ASN A 222 13.16 -1.32 11.34
N LEU A 223 11.96 -1.91 11.30
CA LEU A 223 11.10 -2.11 12.46
C LEU A 223 10.85 -3.59 12.69
N CYS A 224 10.91 -4.01 13.94
CA CYS A 224 10.48 -5.33 14.38
C CYS A 224 9.27 -5.22 15.30
N GLU A 225 8.20 -5.95 15.00
CA GLU A 225 7.03 -6.05 15.87
C GLU A 225 6.71 -7.51 16.15
N LEU A 226 6.94 -7.95 17.37
CA LEU A 226 6.60 -9.28 17.85
C LEU A 226 5.52 -9.19 18.93
N GLY A 227 4.48 -10.00 18.80
CA GLY A 227 3.35 -9.92 19.73
C GLY A 227 2.27 -10.94 19.44
N PRO A 228 1.19 -10.96 20.24
CA PRO A 228 0.09 -11.91 20.07
C PRO A 228 -0.63 -11.73 18.74
N ARG A 229 -1.41 -12.73 18.34
CA ARG A 229 -2.29 -12.67 17.17
C ARG A 229 -3.43 -11.67 17.39
N SER A 230 -4.06 -11.24 16.30
CA SER A 230 -5.25 -10.35 16.28
C SER A 230 -4.99 -8.92 16.80
N THR A 231 -3.78 -8.40 16.64
CA THR A 231 -3.41 -7.01 16.92
C THR A 231 -3.23 -6.17 15.65
N GLY A 232 -3.64 -6.68 14.47
CA GLY A 232 -3.62 -5.96 13.21
C GLY A 232 -2.25 -5.70 12.58
N LYS A 233 -1.18 -6.39 13.03
CA LYS A 233 0.19 -6.19 12.53
C LYS A 233 0.30 -6.21 11.01
N SER A 234 -0.09 -7.32 10.39
CA SER A 234 0.03 -7.54 8.94
C SER A 234 -0.93 -6.65 8.14
N HIS A 235 -2.08 -6.28 8.71
CA HIS A 235 -3.10 -5.45 8.05
C HIS A 235 -2.56 -4.06 7.68
N VAL A 236 -1.76 -3.45 8.55
CA VAL A 236 -1.16 -2.12 8.31
C VAL A 236 -0.33 -2.12 7.02
N TYR A 237 0.53 -3.11 6.84
CA TYR A 237 1.43 -3.17 5.68
C TYR A 237 0.79 -3.74 4.42
N LYS A 238 -0.37 -4.37 4.52
CA LYS A 238 -1.11 -4.92 3.39
C LYS A 238 -2.13 -3.96 2.81
N GLU A 239 -2.86 -3.22 3.66
CA GLU A 239 -4.09 -2.53 3.27
C GLU A 239 -3.97 -1.00 3.34
N ILE A 240 -3.04 -0.45 4.15
CA ILE A 240 -2.99 1.00 4.41
C ILE A 240 -2.21 1.74 3.34
N SER A 241 -1.16 1.15 2.76
CA SER A 241 -0.34 1.84 1.77
C SER A 241 -0.32 1.13 0.43
N PRO A 242 -0.50 1.84 -0.69
CA PRO A 242 -0.27 1.29 -2.02
C PRO A 242 1.21 1.01 -2.31
N ASN A 243 2.11 1.56 -1.49
CA ASN A 243 3.57 1.50 -1.69
C ASN A 243 4.26 0.51 -0.73
N SER A 244 3.49 -0.32 -0.05
CA SER A 244 3.98 -1.35 0.86
C SER A 244 3.61 -2.73 0.33
N ILE A 245 4.52 -3.68 0.52
CA ILE A 245 4.27 -5.07 0.16
C ILE A 245 4.47 -5.98 1.37
N LEU A 246 3.51 -6.89 1.56
CA LEU A 246 3.61 -7.93 2.58
C LEU A 246 4.14 -9.22 1.93
N VAL A 247 5.30 -9.66 2.40
CA VAL A 247 5.93 -10.91 2.00
C VAL A 247 5.54 -11.96 3.05
N SER A 248 4.66 -12.89 2.68
CA SER A 248 4.26 -13.98 3.58
C SER A 248 5.43 -14.92 3.85
N GLY A 249 5.48 -15.46 5.07
CA GLY A 249 6.51 -16.42 5.49
C GLY A 249 6.66 -17.56 4.48
N GLY A 250 7.83 -17.65 3.88
CA GLY A 250 8.15 -18.61 2.84
C GLY A 250 9.57 -18.39 2.34
N GLN A 251 9.92 -19.11 1.29
CA GLN A 251 11.25 -18.97 0.70
C GLN A 251 11.36 -17.68 -0.11
N THR A 252 12.01 -16.68 0.47
CA THR A 252 12.40 -15.46 -0.25
C THR A 252 13.78 -15.67 -0.88
N THR A 253 13.94 -15.23 -2.12
CA THR A 253 15.23 -15.28 -2.81
C THR A 253 15.88 -13.89 -2.83
N VAL A 254 17.22 -13.86 -2.84
CA VAL A 254 17.97 -12.61 -3.02
C VAL A 254 17.60 -11.93 -4.33
N ALA A 255 17.35 -12.72 -5.38
CA ALA A 255 16.93 -12.21 -6.67
C ALA A 255 15.57 -11.48 -6.64
N ASN A 256 14.62 -12.00 -5.85
CA ASN A 256 13.31 -11.37 -5.71
C ASN A 256 13.34 -10.14 -4.81
N LEU A 257 14.09 -10.21 -3.71
CA LEU A 257 14.15 -9.13 -2.73
C LEU A 257 15.02 -7.96 -3.18
N PHE A 258 16.17 -8.23 -3.74
CA PHE A 258 17.19 -7.22 -4.06
C PHE A 258 17.38 -6.99 -5.56
N TYR A 259 17.93 -7.96 -6.28
CA TYR A 259 18.23 -7.83 -7.71
C TYR A 259 18.30 -9.17 -8.42
N ASN A 260 17.58 -9.29 -9.53
CA ASN A 260 17.60 -10.46 -10.39
C ASN A 260 18.67 -10.31 -11.48
N MET A 261 19.79 -11.01 -11.32
CA MET A 261 20.92 -10.99 -12.26
C MET A 261 20.53 -11.50 -13.67
N GLY A 262 19.69 -12.52 -13.76
CA GLY A 262 19.29 -13.11 -15.04
C GLY A 262 18.40 -12.17 -15.87
N LYS A 263 17.46 -11.51 -15.20
CA LYS A 263 16.52 -10.57 -15.86
C LYS A 263 17.04 -9.12 -15.84
N ARG A 264 18.10 -8.84 -15.09
CA ARG A 264 18.63 -7.47 -14.85
C ARG A 264 17.58 -6.52 -14.31
N THR A 265 16.74 -6.99 -13.41
CA THR A 265 15.66 -6.20 -12.81
C THR A 265 15.89 -6.00 -11.31
N ILE A 266 15.55 -4.81 -10.82
CA ILE A 266 15.55 -4.50 -9.39
C ILE A 266 14.48 -5.35 -8.68
N GLY A 267 14.76 -5.73 -7.43
CA GLY A 267 13.83 -6.47 -6.58
C GLY A 267 12.92 -5.57 -5.75
N LEU A 268 12.22 -6.20 -4.79
CA LEU A 268 11.19 -5.53 -3.98
C LEU A 268 11.68 -4.26 -3.27
N VAL A 269 12.90 -4.28 -2.73
CA VAL A 269 13.45 -3.11 -2.00
C VAL A 269 13.66 -1.87 -2.85
N GLY A 270 13.75 -2.01 -4.16
CA GLY A 270 13.85 -0.88 -5.08
C GLY A 270 12.53 -0.49 -5.75
N LEU A 271 11.45 -1.26 -5.50
CA LEU A 271 10.14 -1.04 -6.11
C LEU A 271 9.09 -0.53 -5.11
N TRP A 272 9.32 -0.73 -3.81
CA TRP A 272 8.39 -0.43 -2.74
C TRP A 272 9.04 0.47 -1.68
N ASP A 273 8.25 1.26 -0.99
CA ASP A 273 8.73 2.08 0.12
C ASP A 273 8.89 1.25 1.41
N CYS A 274 8.10 0.19 1.53
CA CYS A 274 8.15 -0.71 2.68
C CYS A 274 7.99 -2.16 2.24
N VAL A 275 8.90 -3.02 2.69
CA VAL A 275 8.83 -4.48 2.54
C VAL A 275 8.62 -5.10 3.92
N ALA A 276 7.42 -5.59 4.18
CA ALA A 276 7.06 -6.21 5.44
C ALA A 276 7.10 -7.74 5.32
N PHE A 277 7.84 -8.38 6.20
CA PHE A 277 7.90 -9.84 6.34
C PHE A 277 6.87 -10.27 7.38
N ASP A 278 5.85 -11.00 6.93
CA ASP A 278 4.88 -11.62 7.84
C ASP A 278 5.39 -13.01 8.24
N GLU A 279 5.10 -13.38 9.49
CA GLU A 279 5.57 -14.65 10.07
C GLU A 279 7.09 -14.81 9.97
N VAL A 280 7.85 -13.94 10.65
CA VAL A 280 9.34 -13.94 10.64
C VAL A 280 9.97 -15.31 10.86
N ALA A 281 9.32 -16.22 11.60
CA ALA A 281 9.75 -17.60 11.79
C ALA A 281 9.89 -18.38 10.46
N GLY A 282 9.17 -17.96 9.44
CA GLY A 282 9.19 -18.57 8.12
C GLY A 282 10.25 -18.02 7.17
N ILE A 283 10.99 -16.97 7.55
CA ILE A 283 12.00 -16.35 6.69
C ILE A 283 13.12 -17.36 6.42
N LYS A 284 13.31 -17.71 5.16
CA LYS A 284 14.38 -18.61 4.72
C LYS A 284 14.95 -18.12 3.40
N PHE A 285 16.25 -17.92 3.37
CA PHE A 285 16.97 -17.64 2.14
C PHE A 285 17.53 -18.97 1.57
N LYS A 286 17.32 -19.18 0.27
CA LYS A 286 17.97 -20.29 -0.45
C LYS A 286 19.48 -20.04 -0.58
N ASP A 287 19.86 -18.78 -0.76
CA ASP A 287 21.25 -18.37 -0.91
C ASP A 287 21.84 -18.12 0.47
N LYS A 288 23.01 -18.69 0.74
CA LYS A 288 23.74 -18.53 2.02
C LYS A 288 24.06 -17.06 2.35
N ASP A 289 24.24 -16.25 1.32
CA ASP A 289 24.60 -14.84 1.45
C ASP A 289 23.38 -13.92 1.66
N GLY A 290 22.16 -14.46 1.62
CA GLY A 290 20.95 -13.66 1.67
C GLY A 290 20.81 -12.79 2.92
N ILE A 291 21.16 -13.34 4.09
CA ILE A 291 21.12 -12.61 5.37
C ILE A 291 22.23 -11.54 5.39
N GLN A 292 23.41 -11.84 4.82
CA GLN A 292 24.48 -10.86 4.77
C GLN A 292 24.11 -9.66 3.89
N ILE A 293 23.58 -9.90 2.69
CA ILE A 293 23.12 -8.83 1.79
C ILE A 293 22.01 -8.00 2.47
N MET A 294 21.10 -8.67 3.19
CA MET A 294 20.07 -7.97 3.97
C MET A 294 20.67 -7.06 5.04
N LYS A 295 21.67 -7.54 5.80
CA LYS A 295 22.36 -6.73 6.81
C LYS A 295 23.07 -5.52 6.19
N ASP A 296 23.74 -5.70 5.06
CA ASP A 296 24.43 -4.61 4.37
C ASP A 296 23.42 -3.55 3.91
N TYR A 297 22.31 -3.99 3.32
CA TYR A 297 21.23 -3.09 2.93
C TYR A 297 20.60 -2.35 4.12
N MET A 298 20.29 -3.05 5.21
CA MET A 298 19.69 -2.45 6.41
C MET A 298 20.63 -1.38 7.04
N ALA A 299 21.93 -1.51 6.87
CA ALA A 299 22.93 -0.58 7.41
C ALA A 299 23.11 0.67 6.54
N SER A 300 23.09 0.53 5.22
CA SER A 300 23.53 1.59 4.30
C SER A 300 22.46 2.06 3.31
N GLY A 301 21.33 1.35 3.16
CA GLY A 301 20.38 1.59 2.08
C GLY A 301 20.92 1.17 0.71
N SER A 302 22.06 0.46 0.67
CA SER A 302 22.64 -0.05 -0.56
C SER A 302 22.99 -1.54 -0.46
N PHE A 303 23.08 -2.19 -1.59
CA PHE A 303 23.47 -3.60 -1.66
C PHE A 303 24.29 -3.88 -2.92
N ALA A 304 25.30 -4.71 -2.78
CA ALA A 304 26.12 -5.18 -3.90
C ALA A 304 25.54 -6.48 -4.48
N ARG A 305 25.37 -6.50 -5.80
CA ARG A 305 25.03 -7.72 -6.51
C ARG A 305 25.80 -7.79 -7.83
N GLY A 306 26.71 -8.75 -7.93
CA GLY A 306 27.68 -8.82 -9.02
C GLY A 306 28.76 -7.77 -8.86
N LYS A 307 28.98 -6.93 -9.88
CA LYS A 307 30.00 -5.87 -9.91
C LYS A 307 29.46 -4.48 -9.59
N GLU A 308 28.15 -4.33 -9.39
CA GLU A 308 27.50 -3.05 -9.19
C GLU A 308 26.89 -2.97 -7.80
N GLU A 309 27.07 -1.83 -7.16
CA GLU A 309 26.29 -1.43 -5.99
C GLU A 309 25.04 -0.70 -6.42
N LYS A 310 23.91 -1.00 -5.78
CA LYS A 310 22.61 -0.38 -6.06
C LYS A 310 22.05 0.18 -4.76
N ALA A 311 21.57 1.41 -4.82
CA ALA A 311 20.87 2.04 -3.71
C ALA A 311 19.36 1.77 -3.81
N ALA A 312 18.71 1.68 -2.65
CA ALA A 312 17.27 1.61 -2.51
C ALA A 312 16.85 2.24 -1.17
N SER A 313 15.56 2.54 -1.02
CA SER A 313 15.06 3.31 0.12
C SER A 313 14.05 2.56 0.97
N ALA A 314 13.63 1.36 0.56
CA ALA A 314 12.60 0.61 1.26
C ALA A 314 12.96 0.34 2.73
N SER A 315 12.02 0.61 3.61
CA SER A 315 12.08 0.18 5.00
C SER A 315 11.77 -1.31 5.10
N MET A 316 12.45 -2.03 6.00
CA MET A 316 12.16 -3.43 6.27
C MET A 316 11.39 -3.58 7.57
N VAL A 317 10.29 -4.29 7.52
CA VAL A 317 9.46 -4.57 8.68
C VAL A 317 9.38 -6.06 8.94
N PHE A 318 9.62 -6.45 10.16
CA PHE A 318 9.62 -7.84 10.60
C PHE A 318 8.48 -8.07 11.58
N VAL A 319 7.45 -8.80 11.14
CA VAL A 319 6.25 -9.06 11.93
C VAL A 319 6.19 -10.54 12.32
N GLY A 320 5.96 -10.82 13.59
CA GLY A 320 5.89 -12.19 14.07
C GLY A 320 4.96 -12.38 15.26
N ASN A 321 4.67 -13.64 15.54
CA ASN A 321 3.84 -14.02 16.68
C ASN A 321 4.71 -14.60 17.80
N ILE A 322 4.48 -14.13 19.03
CA ILE A 322 4.99 -14.77 20.24
C ILE A 322 3.95 -15.76 20.74
N ASN A 323 4.39 -16.96 21.11
CA ASN A 323 3.52 -18.03 21.59
C ASN A 323 3.56 -18.19 23.12
N GLN A 324 4.45 -17.48 23.79
CA GLN A 324 4.67 -17.50 25.22
C GLN A 324 4.52 -16.09 25.79
N SER A 325 4.31 -15.98 27.10
CA SER A 325 4.33 -14.67 27.75
C SER A 325 5.75 -14.07 27.73
N VAL A 326 5.84 -12.76 27.74
CA VAL A 326 7.12 -12.03 27.76
C VAL A 326 8.00 -12.44 28.92
N ASP A 327 7.40 -12.62 30.12
CA ASP A 327 8.12 -13.05 31.32
C ASP A 327 8.77 -14.44 31.15
N VAL A 328 8.10 -15.34 30.44
CA VAL A 328 8.66 -16.66 30.12
C VAL A 328 9.77 -16.54 29.11
N LEU A 329 9.57 -15.78 28.03
CA LEU A 329 10.60 -15.56 27.00
C LEU A 329 11.88 -14.96 27.58
N LEU A 330 11.78 -13.95 28.45
CA LEU A 330 12.93 -13.32 29.09
C LEU A 330 13.71 -14.27 30.03
N LYS A 331 13.04 -15.31 30.56
CA LYS A 331 13.69 -16.30 31.43
C LYS A 331 14.27 -17.50 30.70
N THR A 332 13.71 -17.85 29.54
CA THR A 332 14.03 -19.11 28.84
C THR A 332 14.77 -18.92 27.53
N SER A 333 14.63 -17.76 26.89
CA SER A 333 15.23 -17.46 25.58
C SER A 333 15.45 -15.96 25.40
N SER A 334 14.95 -15.38 24.32
CA SER A 334 15.02 -13.95 24.04
C SER A 334 13.73 -13.43 23.39
N LEU A 335 13.56 -12.10 23.38
CA LEU A 335 12.43 -11.47 22.69
C LEU A 335 12.50 -11.65 21.16
N PHE A 336 13.64 -12.08 20.62
CA PHE A 336 13.82 -12.41 19.20
C PHE A 336 13.65 -13.90 18.87
N ASP A 337 13.23 -14.70 19.86
CA ASP A 337 12.98 -16.15 19.71
C ASP A 337 12.14 -16.53 18.45
N PRO A 338 11.13 -15.75 18.04
CA PRO A 338 10.39 -16.03 16.82
C PRO A 338 11.16 -15.95 15.50
N PHE A 339 12.36 -15.33 15.49
CA PHE A 339 13.19 -15.32 14.30
C PHE A 339 13.89 -16.67 14.07
N PRO A 340 14.25 -16.99 12.80
CA PRO A 340 15.22 -18.06 12.53
C PRO A 340 16.51 -17.86 13.33
N VAL A 341 17.12 -18.95 13.78
CA VAL A 341 18.32 -18.89 14.65
C VAL A 341 19.42 -18.04 14.05
N GLU A 342 19.64 -18.13 12.73
CA GLU A 342 20.66 -17.40 12.00
C GLU A 342 20.45 -15.87 12.00
N MET A 343 19.23 -15.40 12.31
CA MET A 343 18.90 -13.97 12.42
C MET A 343 18.72 -13.56 13.88
N GLY A 344 17.98 -14.34 14.67
CA GLY A 344 17.65 -14.03 16.06
C GLY A 344 18.82 -14.04 17.02
N THR A 345 19.93 -14.71 16.66
CA THR A 345 21.20 -14.73 17.44
C THR A 345 22.31 -13.88 16.82
N ASP A 346 22.12 -13.35 15.61
CA ASP A 346 23.09 -12.49 14.94
C ASP A 346 22.99 -11.05 15.47
N THR A 347 23.91 -10.68 16.35
CA THR A 347 23.95 -9.33 16.95
C THR A 347 24.08 -8.24 15.89
N ALA A 348 24.78 -8.50 14.78
CA ALA A 348 24.93 -7.55 13.70
C ALA A 348 23.62 -7.33 12.93
N PHE A 349 22.76 -8.35 12.82
CA PHE A 349 21.42 -8.20 12.28
C PHE A 349 20.52 -7.41 13.24
N LEU A 350 20.53 -7.76 14.51
CA LEU A 350 19.71 -7.13 15.55
C LEU A 350 20.04 -5.65 15.74
N ASP A 351 21.31 -5.27 15.64
CA ASP A 351 21.82 -3.89 15.75
C ASP A 351 21.30 -2.96 14.62
N ARG A 352 20.84 -3.54 13.51
CA ARG A 352 20.27 -2.82 12.38
C ARG A 352 18.75 -2.60 12.46
N ILE A 353 18.13 -3.09 13.51
CA ILE A 353 16.72 -2.85 13.80
C ILE A 353 16.61 -1.53 14.56
N HIS A 354 16.03 -0.51 13.93
CA HIS A 354 15.89 0.83 14.52
C HIS A 354 14.85 0.89 15.63
N CYS A 355 13.82 0.06 15.52
CA CYS A 355 12.74 0.03 16.50
C CYS A 355 12.25 -1.39 16.75
N TYR A 356 12.21 -1.79 18.02
CA TYR A 356 11.47 -2.95 18.47
C TYR A 356 10.16 -2.49 19.09
N LEU A 357 9.04 -2.74 18.40
CA LEU A 357 7.71 -2.41 18.89
C LEU A 357 7.17 -3.59 19.72
N PRO A 358 6.84 -3.35 20.99
CA PRO A 358 6.30 -4.39 21.86
C PRO A 358 4.84 -4.73 21.51
N GLY A 359 4.65 -5.62 20.53
CA GLY A 359 3.32 -5.96 20.01
C GLY A 359 2.37 -6.58 21.04
N TRP A 360 2.88 -7.00 22.19
CA TRP A 360 2.07 -7.48 23.32
C TRP A 360 1.39 -6.34 24.11
N GLU A 361 1.84 -5.10 23.95
CA GLU A 361 1.20 -3.92 24.53
C GLU A 361 0.11 -3.33 23.62
N VAL A 362 0.01 -3.81 22.38
CA VAL A 362 -1.08 -3.44 21.47
C VAL A 362 -2.29 -4.32 21.79
N PRO A 363 -3.49 -3.74 21.97
CA PRO A 363 -4.67 -4.50 22.33
C PRO A 363 -5.05 -5.46 21.20
N LYS A 364 -5.64 -6.61 21.56
CA LYS A 364 -6.33 -7.44 20.58
C LYS A 364 -7.56 -6.70 20.09
N PHE A 365 -7.66 -6.50 18.78
CA PHE A 365 -8.72 -5.70 18.21
C PHE A 365 -10.09 -6.38 18.34
N ARG A 366 -11.05 -5.57 18.74
CA ARG A 366 -12.48 -5.88 18.83
C ARG A 366 -13.22 -4.89 17.93
N PRO A 367 -14.51 -5.13 17.62
CA PRO A 367 -15.29 -4.22 16.78
C PRO A 367 -15.30 -2.76 17.24
N ASP A 368 -15.28 -2.52 18.54
CA ASP A 368 -15.27 -1.19 19.17
C ASP A 368 -13.95 -0.40 18.96
N HIS A 369 -12.86 -1.09 18.62
CA HIS A 369 -11.60 -0.43 18.27
C HIS A 369 -11.59 0.15 16.84
N PHE A 370 -12.60 -0.13 16.02
CA PHE A 370 -12.67 0.37 14.64
C PHE A 370 -13.59 1.58 14.54
N THR A 371 -13.08 2.66 13.96
CA THR A 371 -13.85 3.90 13.82
C THR A 371 -14.90 3.80 12.71
N ASP A 372 -16.02 4.48 12.94
CA ASP A 372 -17.06 4.75 11.94
C ASP A 372 -17.03 6.23 11.47
N ASP A 373 -16.08 7.02 11.98
CA ASP A 373 -15.93 8.43 11.68
C ASP A 373 -15.10 8.72 10.42
N TYR A 374 -14.95 10.02 10.17
CA TYR A 374 -14.12 10.54 9.11
C TYR A 374 -12.64 10.42 9.44
N GLY A 375 -11.89 9.95 8.47
CA GLY A 375 -10.43 9.98 8.41
C GLY A 375 -9.98 10.35 7.00
N PHE A 376 -8.70 10.59 6.80
CA PHE A 376 -8.15 10.76 5.47
C PHE A 376 -8.37 9.51 4.62
N ILE A 377 -8.57 9.70 3.33
CA ILE A 377 -8.39 8.62 2.35
C ILE A 377 -6.98 8.09 2.55
N THR A 378 -6.86 6.78 2.70
CA THR A 378 -5.61 6.14 3.13
C THR A 378 -4.44 6.46 2.17
N ASP A 379 -4.71 6.50 0.87
CA ASP A 379 -3.71 6.88 -0.14
C ASP A 379 -3.26 8.35 0.03
N TYR A 380 -4.12 9.25 0.47
CA TYR A 380 -3.74 10.64 0.80
C TYR A 380 -2.83 10.68 2.02
N SER A 381 -3.15 9.96 3.09
CA SER A 381 -2.36 9.99 4.33
C SER A 381 -0.95 9.42 4.16
N VAL A 382 -0.74 8.48 3.24
CA VAL A 382 0.55 7.83 2.98
C VAL A 382 1.29 8.44 1.78
N SER A 383 0.62 9.17 0.90
CA SER A 383 1.26 9.82 -0.27
C SER A 383 2.34 10.84 0.11
N TYR A 384 2.37 11.31 1.37
CA TYR A 384 3.45 12.16 1.89
C TYR A 384 4.80 11.47 1.98
N THR A 385 4.85 10.15 1.90
CA THR A 385 6.11 9.39 1.86
C THR A 385 6.94 9.72 0.62
N HIS A 386 6.29 10.07 -0.49
CA HIS A 386 6.97 10.44 -1.74
C HIS A 386 7.46 11.90 -1.77
N LEU A 387 7.09 12.71 -0.78
CA LEU A 387 7.56 14.10 -0.66
C LEU A 387 8.88 14.22 0.13
N ARG A 388 9.59 13.11 0.27
CA ARG A 388 10.96 13.09 0.80
C ARG A 388 11.91 13.63 -0.27
N ALA A 389 12.17 14.89 -0.20
CA ALA A 389 13.30 15.53 -0.87
C ALA A 389 14.44 15.71 0.12
#